data_242fc14f08dd0f80ce7939af1dbdeabd
#
_entry.id   242fc14f08dd0f80ce7939af1dbdeabd
#
_cell.length_a   1.000
_cell.length_b   1.000
_cell.length_c   1.000
_cell.angle_alpha   90.00
_cell.angle_beta   90.00
_cell.angle_gamma   90.00
#
_symmetry.space_group_name_H-M   'P 1'
#
loop_
_entity.id
_entity.type
_entity.pdbx_description
1 polymer ?
#
loop_
_entity_poly.entity_id
_entity_poly.type
_entity_poly.pdbx_seq_one_letter_code
_entity_poly.pdbx_strand_id
1 'polypeptide(L)' 'MCEECDKIDAKIAQFLRLADPAMDAVTRNYVAMAIEDLRAEKAKFHPEDEKK' A
#
# COMPACT_ATOMS: atom_id res chain seq x y z
N MET A 1 -10.10 2.85 -15.43
CA MET A 1 -9.44 2.24 -14.30
C MET A 1 -8.35 1.30 -14.73
N CYS A 2 -7.32 1.23 -13.96
CA CYS A 2 -6.14 0.46 -14.31
C CYS A 2 -6.13 -0.84 -13.51
N GLU A 3 -5.92 -1.96 -14.20
CA GLU A 3 -5.84 -3.23 -13.53
C GLU A 3 -4.69 -3.26 -12.54
N GLU A 4 -3.59 -2.64 -12.91
CA GLU A 4 -2.44 -2.61 -12.03
C GLU A 4 -2.76 -1.86 -10.75
N CYS A 5 -3.46 -0.74 -10.88
CA CYS A 5 -3.85 0.02 -9.71
C CYS A 5 -4.78 -0.79 -8.82
N ASP A 6 -5.69 -1.52 -9.43
CA ASP A 6 -6.61 -2.36 -8.66
C ASP A 6 -5.86 -3.42 -7.87
N LYS A 7 -4.87 -4.04 -8.51
CA LYS A 7 -4.07 -5.05 -7.85
C LYS A 7 -3.28 -4.46 -6.69
N ILE A 8 -2.70 -3.30 -6.92
CA ILE A 8 -1.92 -2.65 -5.88
C ILE A 8 -2.83 -2.25 -4.71
N ASP A 9 -3.99 -1.71 -5.03
CA ASP A 9 -4.93 -1.34 -3.98
C ASP A 9 -5.36 -2.55 -3.16
N ALA A 10 -5.56 -3.68 -3.83
CA ALA A 10 -5.93 -4.90 -3.13
C ALA A 10 -4.83 -5.34 -2.18
N LYS A 11 -3.60 -5.21 -2.60
CA LYS A 11 -2.48 -5.57 -1.73
C LYS A 11 -2.40 -4.64 -0.53
N ILE A 12 -2.60 -3.35 -0.77
CA ILE A 12 -2.59 -2.39 0.32
C ILE A 12 -3.68 -2.73 1.33
N ALA A 13 -4.86 -3.06 0.83
CA ALA A 13 -5.96 -3.42 1.72
C ALA A 13 -5.63 -4.67 2.52
N GLN A 14 -4.97 -5.63 1.90
CA GLN A 14 -4.55 -6.83 2.62
C GLN A 14 -3.59 -6.51 3.74
N PHE A 15 -2.61 -5.66 3.47
CA PHE A 15 -1.66 -5.27 4.51
C PHE A 15 -2.34 -4.54 5.64
N LEU A 16 -3.29 -3.69 5.31
CA LEU A 16 -4.03 -2.97 6.34
C LEU A 16 -4.84 -3.92 7.21
N ARG A 17 -5.37 -4.97 6.61
CA ARG A 17 -6.12 -5.96 7.37
C ARG A 17 -5.21 -6.77 8.28
N LEU A 18 -4.00 -7.03 7.81
CA LEU A 18 -3.04 -7.77 8.60
C LEU A 18 -2.52 -6.93 9.76
N ALA A 19 -2.53 -5.62 9.60
CA ALA A 19 -2.06 -4.72 10.65
C ALA A 19 -2.99 -4.83 11.84
N ASP A 20 -2.50 -5.42 12.89
CA ASP A 20 -3.27 -5.70 14.09
C ASP A 20 -2.77 -4.80 15.21
N PRO A 21 -3.65 -4.23 16.02
CA PRO A 21 -3.19 -3.42 17.16
C PRO A 21 -2.27 -4.19 18.09
N ALA A 22 -2.37 -5.51 18.09
CA ALA A 22 -1.50 -6.33 18.93
C ALA A 22 -0.12 -6.54 18.34
N MET A 23 0.08 -6.11 17.11
CA MET A 23 1.39 -6.26 16.46
C MET A 23 2.46 -5.43 17.17
N ASP A 24 3.67 -5.95 17.20
CA ASP A 24 4.77 -5.17 17.74
C ASP A 24 5.19 -4.09 16.76
N ALA A 25 6.01 -3.16 17.25
CA ALA A 25 6.38 -2.00 16.45
C ALA A 25 7.15 -2.38 15.20
N VAL A 26 7.99 -3.41 15.32
CA VAL A 26 8.80 -3.83 14.19
C VAL A 26 7.94 -4.30 13.03
N THR A 27 6.97 -5.14 13.32
CA THR A 27 6.09 -5.66 12.30
C THR A 27 5.25 -4.54 11.69
N ARG A 28 4.78 -3.63 12.52
CA ARG A 28 3.98 -2.50 12.02
C ARG A 28 4.80 -1.63 11.10
N ASN A 29 6.05 -1.40 11.44
CA ASN A 29 6.94 -0.63 10.58
C ASN A 29 7.11 -1.32 9.23
N TYR A 30 7.29 -2.63 9.27
CA TYR A 30 7.45 -3.38 8.05
C TYR A 30 6.23 -3.23 7.15
N VAL A 31 5.06 -3.36 7.74
CA VAL A 31 3.83 -3.24 6.98
C VAL A 31 3.69 -1.84 6.39
N ALA A 32 4.03 -0.83 7.18
CA ALA A 32 3.93 0.54 6.70
C ALA A 32 4.85 0.77 5.52
N MET A 33 6.05 0.22 5.59
CA MET A 33 6.99 0.37 4.49
C MET A 33 6.48 -0.31 3.23
N ALA A 34 5.90 -1.49 3.40
CA ALA A 34 5.36 -2.21 2.25
C ALA A 34 4.23 -1.41 1.59
N ILE A 35 3.39 -0.80 2.39
CA ILE A 35 2.31 -0.01 1.86
C ILE A 35 2.85 1.21 1.10
N GLU A 36 3.86 1.83 1.66
CA GLU A 36 4.47 2.98 0.99
C GLU A 36 5.09 2.58 -0.34
N ASP A 37 5.72 1.42 -0.38
CA ASP A 37 6.28 0.92 -1.63
C ASP A 37 5.20 0.71 -2.67
N LEU A 38 4.09 0.12 -2.25
CA LEU A 38 2.99 -0.12 -3.17
C LEU A 38 2.41 1.18 -3.69
N ARG A 39 2.34 2.17 -2.83
CA ARG A 39 1.84 3.48 -3.26
C ARG A 39 2.78 4.12 -4.27
N ALA A 40 4.07 3.97 -4.04
CA ALA A 40 5.05 4.51 -4.98
C ALA A 40 4.92 3.84 -6.34
N GLU A 41 4.69 2.54 -6.34
CA GLU A 41 4.49 1.83 -7.59
C GLU A 41 3.24 2.31 -8.31
N LYS A 42 2.17 2.50 -7.54
CA LYS A 42 0.94 2.99 -8.12
C LYS A 42 1.14 4.35 -8.76
N ALA A 43 1.91 5.20 -8.14
CA ALA A 43 2.16 6.53 -8.68
C ALA A 43 2.90 6.46 -10.01
N LYS A 44 3.71 5.42 -10.20
CA LYS A 44 4.42 5.26 -11.46
C LYS A 44 3.45 4.99 -12.61
N PHE A 45 2.42 4.21 -12.33
CA PHE A 45 1.43 3.90 -13.35
C PHE A 45 0.49 5.07 -13.58
N HIS A 46 0.16 5.79 -12.52
CA HIS A 46 -0.80 6.89 -12.60
C HIS A 46 -0.34 8.05 -11.76
N PRO A 47 0.69 8.76 -12.25
CA PRO A 47 1.20 9.90 -11.47
C PRO A 47 0.16 10.98 -11.25
N GLU A 48 -0.78 11.09 -12.17
CA GLU A 48 -1.81 12.11 -12.07
C GLU A 48 -2.73 11.88 -10.88
N ASP A 49 -2.98 10.61 -10.58
CA ASP A 49 -3.85 10.27 -9.47
C ASP A 49 -3.25 10.68 -8.14
N GLU A 50 -1.94 10.59 -8.04
CA GLU A 50 -1.25 10.94 -6.81
C GLU A 50 -1.07 12.44 -6.66
N LYS A 51 -1.12 13.14 -7.75
CA LYS A 51 -0.91 14.56 -7.73
C LYS A 51 -2.17 15.27 -7.31
N LYS A 52 -2.06 16.11 -6.35
CA LYS A 52 -3.23 16.81 -5.89
C LYS A 52 -3.09 18.30 -5.97
#